data_af5d6594ae502afb1aa8c7cc7e679d2a
#
_entry.id   af5d6594ae502afb1aa8c7cc7e679d2a
#
_cell.length_a   1.000
_cell.length_b   1.000
_cell.length_c   1.000
_cell.angle_alpha   90.00
_cell.angle_beta   90.00
_cell.angle_gamma   90.00
#
_symmetry.space_group_name_H-M   'P 1'
#
loop_
_entity.id
_entity.type
_entity.pdbx_description
1 polymer ?
#
loop_
_entity_poly.entity_id
_entity_poly.type
_entity_poly.pdbx_seq_one_letter_code
_entity_poly.pdbx_strand_id
1 'polypeptide(L)'
;DWLAAVYKASETGLLDQDELTAAKSMMTYDQYQQEFECSWNANVPGAIYGKELEEATTGGRVSNVPYDPAHKVDTWWDLGIGDSTSIWYTQTVGRAVHVIDYYENRNQGLPHYCQILNSKNYLYGTHNAPHDIEVRELGSGKSRREVAWDLGLNFRVVPKLPIEDGIHAAQMLIPRLWFDREKCKQGLECLRQYHRSYNDRTRSFRANPVHDWSSHAADAFRYFAVGLRESGPTMRAPQMQAMSDYDPFAA
;
A
#
# COMPACT_ATOMS: atom_id res chain seq x y z
N ASP A 1 10.01 24.67 25.27
CA ASP A 1 10.85 23.54 24.80
C ASP A 1 10.25 22.24 25.30
N TRP A 2 10.01 21.29 24.40
CA TRP A 2 9.55 19.96 24.75
C TRP A 2 10.75 19.02 24.75
N LEU A 3 10.96 18.29 25.85
CA LEU A 3 11.95 17.22 25.92
C LEU A 3 11.22 15.88 25.76
N ALA A 4 11.54 15.11 24.74
CA ALA A 4 11.11 13.73 24.60
C ALA A 4 12.30 12.82 24.93
N ALA A 5 12.11 11.91 25.87
CA ALA A 5 13.12 10.92 26.24
C ALA A 5 12.52 9.53 26.15
N VAL A 6 13.29 8.56 25.65
CA VAL A 6 12.91 7.14 25.56
C VAL A 6 13.78 6.37 26.55
N TYR A 7 13.15 5.60 27.42
CA TYR A 7 13.81 4.76 28.42
C TYR A 7 13.45 3.30 28.17
N LYS A 8 14.37 2.56 27.57
CA LYS A 8 14.18 1.12 27.35
C LYS A 8 14.45 0.34 28.63
N ALA A 9 13.66 -0.69 28.90
CA ALA A 9 13.84 -1.51 30.08
C ALA A 9 15.23 -2.19 30.10
N SER A 10 15.73 -2.61 28.94
CA SER A 10 17.06 -3.21 28.80
C SER A 10 18.21 -2.24 29.12
N GLU A 11 18.00 -0.92 29.05
CA GLU A 11 19.03 0.11 29.25
C GLU A 11 18.96 0.75 30.65
N THR A 12 17.77 0.77 31.27
CA THR A 12 17.57 1.46 32.56
C THR A 12 18.10 0.70 33.76
N GLY A 13 18.20 -0.64 33.68
CA GLY A 13 18.57 -1.49 34.80
C GLY A 13 17.57 -1.49 35.97
N LEU A 14 16.33 -1.01 35.75
CA LEU A 14 15.25 -1.00 36.75
C LEU A 14 14.63 -2.39 36.94
N LEU A 15 14.63 -3.21 35.90
CA LEU A 15 14.23 -4.61 35.95
C LEU A 15 15.48 -5.48 35.84
N ASP A 16 15.50 -6.58 36.59
CA ASP A 16 16.60 -7.51 36.50
C ASP A 16 16.51 -8.38 35.21
N GLN A 17 17.60 -9.09 34.92
CA GLN A 17 17.68 -9.89 33.67
C GLN A 17 16.72 -11.08 33.70
N ASP A 18 16.39 -11.59 34.85
CA ASP A 18 15.48 -12.73 35.01
C ASP A 18 14.03 -12.28 34.76
N GLU A 19 13.66 -11.08 35.25
CA GLU A 19 12.35 -10.47 34.97
C GLU A 19 12.17 -10.18 33.49
N LEU A 20 13.19 -9.61 32.81
CA LEU A 20 13.15 -9.37 31.36
C LEU A 20 13.06 -10.67 30.55
N THR A 21 13.73 -11.72 31.03
CA THR A 21 13.68 -13.05 30.39
C THR A 21 12.32 -13.70 30.59
N ALA A 22 11.73 -13.59 31.77
CA ALA A 22 10.38 -14.06 32.07
C ALA A 22 9.35 -13.33 31.19
N ALA A 23 9.43 -11.99 31.08
CA ALA A 23 8.56 -11.22 30.23
C ALA A 23 8.64 -11.66 28.76
N LYS A 24 9.86 -11.88 28.22
CA LYS A 24 10.07 -12.40 26.86
C LYS A 24 9.41 -13.77 26.63
N SER A 25 9.33 -14.61 27.66
CA SER A 25 8.71 -15.94 27.54
C SER A 25 7.18 -15.91 27.60
N MET A 26 6.58 -14.84 28.16
CA MET A 26 5.15 -14.71 28.38
C MET A 26 4.42 -13.96 27.25
N MET A 27 5.13 -13.29 26.35
CA MET A 27 4.57 -12.47 25.30
C MET A 27 5.29 -12.66 23.97
N THR A 28 4.69 -12.16 22.87
CA THR A 28 5.36 -12.20 21.57
C THR A 28 6.54 -11.24 21.54
N TYR A 29 7.48 -11.45 20.62
CA TYR A 29 8.62 -10.55 20.42
C TYR A 29 8.18 -9.11 20.20
N ASP A 30 7.16 -8.89 19.37
CA ASP A 30 6.64 -7.53 19.08
C ASP A 30 6.03 -6.87 20.31
N GLN A 31 5.27 -7.63 21.13
CA GLN A 31 4.75 -7.14 22.40
C GLN A 31 5.88 -6.76 23.35
N TYR A 32 6.91 -7.59 23.46
CA TYR A 32 8.08 -7.26 24.28
C TYR A 32 8.78 -5.99 23.81
N GLN A 33 8.96 -5.83 22.50
CA GLN A 33 9.57 -4.64 21.91
C GLN A 33 8.75 -3.37 22.18
N GLN A 34 7.42 -3.44 22.14
CA GLN A 34 6.54 -2.31 22.43
C GLN A 34 6.56 -1.94 23.92
N GLU A 35 6.35 -2.93 24.80
CA GLU A 35 6.12 -2.70 26.22
C GLU A 35 7.43 -2.42 26.99
N PHE A 36 8.53 -3.08 26.64
CA PHE A 36 9.78 -3.01 27.38
C PHE A 36 10.89 -2.25 26.67
N GLU A 37 10.91 -2.24 25.35
CA GLU A 37 11.96 -1.58 24.56
C GLU A 37 11.49 -0.28 23.90
N CYS A 38 10.30 0.21 24.25
CA CYS A 38 9.71 1.43 23.70
C CYS A 38 9.76 1.49 22.15
N SER A 39 9.65 0.34 21.50
CA SER A 39 9.76 0.27 20.06
C SER A 39 8.48 0.77 19.41
N TRP A 40 8.56 1.91 18.75
CA TRP A 40 7.49 2.43 17.91
C TRP A 40 7.37 1.68 16.56
N ASN A 41 8.37 0.85 16.26
CA ASN A 41 8.42 0.04 15.04
C ASN A 41 7.96 -1.40 15.24
N ALA A 42 7.65 -1.81 16.48
CA ALA A 42 7.08 -3.12 16.73
C ALA A 42 5.73 -3.23 16.03
N ASN A 43 5.53 -4.34 15.35
CA ASN A 43 4.29 -4.56 14.60
C ASN A 43 3.10 -4.62 15.56
N VAL A 44 2.03 -3.91 15.23
CA VAL A 44 0.77 -4.03 15.94
C VAL A 44 0.30 -5.48 15.87
N PRO A 45 -0.19 -6.07 16.97
CA PRO A 45 -0.74 -7.41 16.94
C PRO A 45 -1.78 -7.56 15.83
N GLY A 46 -1.56 -8.52 14.92
CA GLY A 46 -2.40 -8.68 13.74
C GLY A 46 -2.05 -7.77 12.56
N ALA A 47 -0.93 -7.05 12.62
CA ALA A 47 -0.42 -6.26 11.50
C ALA A 47 -0.31 -7.11 10.22
N ILE A 48 -0.79 -6.56 9.11
CA ILE A 48 -0.94 -7.31 7.85
C ILE A 48 0.35 -7.26 7.03
N TYR A 49 1.04 -6.12 7.03
CA TYR A 49 2.25 -5.89 6.24
C TYR A 49 3.51 -5.71 7.09
N GLY A 50 3.40 -5.94 8.40
CA GLY A 50 4.47 -5.64 9.36
C GLY A 50 5.78 -6.32 9.02
N LYS A 51 5.74 -7.62 8.74
CA LYS A 51 6.93 -8.42 8.39
C LYS A 51 7.61 -7.92 7.11
N GLU A 52 6.86 -7.75 6.06
CA GLU A 52 7.38 -7.34 4.74
C GLU A 52 7.99 -5.93 4.79
N LEU A 53 7.37 -5.03 5.57
CA LEU A 53 7.88 -3.66 5.75
C LEU A 53 9.12 -3.60 6.65
N GLU A 54 9.21 -4.46 7.66
CA GLU A 54 10.42 -4.62 8.46
C GLU A 54 11.59 -5.13 7.62
N GLU A 55 11.35 -6.18 6.83
CA GLU A 55 12.33 -6.71 5.86
C GLU A 55 12.73 -5.65 4.80
N ALA A 56 11.79 -4.79 4.38
CA ALA A 56 12.11 -3.69 3.47
C ALA A 56 13.00 -2.63 4.15
N THR A 57 12.74 -2.35 5.43
CA THR A 57 13.48 -1.35 6.20
C THR A 57 14.89 -1.83 6.52
N THR A 58 15.03 -3.04 7.05
CA THR A 58 16.32 -3.66 7.39
C THR A 58 17.18 -3.96 6.15
N GLY A 59 16.52 -4.31 5.04
CA GLY A 59 17.16 -4.51 3.73
C GLY A 59 17.53 -3.22 2.99
N GLY A 60 17.36 -2.03 3.60
CA GLY A 60 17.72 -0.74 3.03
C GLY A 60 16.82 -0.26 1.88
N ARG A 61 15.67 -0.90 1.67
CA ARG A 61 14.71 -0.53 0.62
C ARG A 61 13.77 0.63 1.01
N VAL A 62 13.78 1.03 2.28
CA VAL A 62 13.19 2.28 2.76
C VAL A 62 14.33 3.30 2.93
N SER A 63 14.58 4.09 1.89
CA SER A 63 15.76 4.95 1.77
C SER A 63 15.42 6.27 1.06
N ASN A 64 16.40 6.98 0.54
CA ASN A 64 16.17 8.09 -0.37
C ASN A 64 15.92 7.53 -1.78
N VAL A 65 14.68 7.71 -2.29
CA VAL A 65 14.26 7.26 -3.61
C VAL A 65 13.72 8.45 -4.40
N PRO A 66 14.60 9.23 -5.03
CA PRO A 66 14.21 10.44 -5.73
C PRO A 66 13.39 10.14 -7.00
N TYR A 67 12.59 11.12 -7.40
CA TYR A 67 11.93 11.12 -8.70
C TYR A 67 12.97 11.07 -9.84
N ASP A 68 12.77 10.14 -10.78
CA ASP A 68 13.56 10.03 -12.00
C ASP A 68 12.76 10.57 -13.19
N PRO A 69 13.17 11.69 -13.82
CA PRO A 69 12.43 12.26 -14.95
C PRO A 69 12.45 11.39 -16.22
N ALA A 70 13.30 10.38 -16.29
CA ALA A 70 13.31 9.41 -17.39
C ALA A 70 12.13 8.41 -17.36
N HIS A 71 11.44 8.31 -16.22
CA HIS A 71 10.34 7.38 -16.02
C HIS A 71 9.04 8.11 -15.65
N LYS A 72 7.93 7.67 -16.23
CA LYS A 72 6.61 8.23 -15.88
C LYS A 72 6.18 7.80 -14.49
N VAL A 73 5.41 8.67 -13.82
CA VAL A 73 4.84 8.41 -12.51
C VAL A 73 3.42 7.91 -12.66
N ASP A 74 3.16 6.69 -12.25
CA ASP A 74 1.81 6.17 -12.10
C ASP A 74 1.27 6.49 -10.70
N THR A 75 -0.04 6.79 -10.62
CA THR A 75 -0.69 7.09 -9.35
C THR A 75 -1.76 6.05 -9.03
N TRP A 76 -1.92 5.73 -7.74
CA TRP A 76 -2.84 4.72 -7.24
C TRP A 76 -3.68 5.30 -6.14
N TRP A 77 -4.98 5.30 -6.35
CA TRP A 77 -5.91 6.08 -5.54
C TRP A 77 -6.85 5.19 -4.74
N ASP A 78 -7.18 5.67 -3.54
CA ASP A 78 -8.40 5.34 -2.83
C ASP A 78 -9.19 6.63 -2.64
N LEU A 79 -10.44 6.66 -3.11
CA LEU A 79 -11.25 7.88 -3.21
C LEU A 79 -12.35 7.91 -2.15
N GLY A 80 -12.09 8.55 -1.01
CA GLY A 80 -13.08 8.82 0.04
C GLY A 80 -13.74 10.20 -0.11
N ILE A 81 -15.08 10.30 0.04
CA ILE A 81 -15.78 11.60 0.02
C ILE A 81 -16.00 12.14 1.43
N GLY A 82 -16.35 11.36 2.39
CA GLY A 82 -16.45 11.73 3.82
C GLY A 82 -15.23 11.31 4.63
N ASP A 83 -14.33 10.60 3.98
CA ASP A 83 -13.11 10.01 4.51
C ASP A 83 -11.87 10.56 3.81
N SER A 84 -10.72 9.94 4.08
CA SER A 84 -9.48 10.31 3.41
C SER A 84 -9.45 9.81 1.97
N THR A 85 -8.96 10.64 1.06
CA THR A 85 -8.46 10.20 -0.25
C THR A 85 -6.96 10.01 -0.14
N SER A 86 -6.47 8.85 -0.52
CA SER A 86 -5.06 8.46 -0.45
C SER A 86 -4.49 8.22 -1.85
N ILE A 87 -3.26 8.67 -2.09
CA ILE A 87 -2.59 8.57 -3.39
C ILE A 87 -1.15 8.08 -3.19
N TRP A 88 -0.80 6.95 -3.77
CA TRP A 88 0.57 6.50 -3.92
C TRP A 88 1.11 6.88 -5.29
N TYR A 89 2.37 7.30 -5.34
CA TYR A 89 3.08 7.69 -6.56
C TYR A 89 4.23 6.72 -6.82
N THR A 90 4.24 6.09 -7.98
CA THR A 90 5.20 5.03 -8.29
C THR A 90 5.87 5.21 -9.63
N GLN A 91 7.11 4.74 -9.75
CA GLN A 91 7.84 4.63 -11.00
C GLN A 91 8.35 3.20 -11.19
N THR A 92 8.18 2.65 -12.39
CA THR A 92 8.77 1.35 -12.73
C THR A 92 10.13 1.57 -13.39
N VAL A 93 11.19 1.11 -12.72
CA VAL A 93 12.58 1.24 -13.18
C VAL A 93 13.16 -0.15 -13.38
N GLY A 94 13.15 -0.63 -14.61
CA GLY A 94 13.54 -2.00 -14.93
C GLY A 94 12.65 -3.03 -14.24
N ARG A 95 13.19 -3.81 -13.30
CA ARG A 95 12.44 -4.80 -12.51
C ARG A 95 12.01 -4.29 -11.13
N ALA A 96 12.54 -3.16 -10.70
CA ALA A 96 12.20 -2.53 -9.43
C ALA A 96 11.03 -1.57 -9.60
N VAL A 97 10.28 -1.38 -8.53
CA VAL A 97 9.25 -0.35 -8.46
C VAL A 97 9.59 0.59 -7.33
N HIS A 98 9.72 1.85 -7.67
CA HIS A 98 10.03 2.94 -6.76
C HIS A 98 8.73 3.61 -6.32
N VAL A 99 8.45 3.59 -5.04
CA VAL A 99 7.36 4.35 -4.41
C VAL A 99 7.97 5.66 -3.95
N ILE A 100 7.80 6.70 -4.76
CA ILE A 100 8.53 7.96 -4.66
C ILE A 100 7.84 9.01 -3.82
N ASP A 101 6.53 8.84 -3.58
CA ASP A 101 5.74 9.82 -2.85
C ASP A 101 4.41 9.22 -2.36
N TYR A 102 3.81 9.88 -1.39
CA TYR A 102 2.48 9.60 -0.86
C TYR A 102 1.77 10.91 -0.53
N TYR A 103 0.47 10.95 -0.74
CA TYR A 103 -0.37 12.07 -0.35
C TYR A 103 -1.72 11.59 0.17
N GLU A 104 -2.18 12.18 1.25
CA GLU A 104 -3.50 11.93 1.83
C GLU A 104 -4.12 13.23 2.31
N ASN A 105 -5.42 13.38 2.09
CA ASN A 105 -6.19 14.49 2.66
C ASN A 105 -7.66 14.08 2.82
N ARG A 106 -8.38 14.82 3.68
CA ARG A 106 -9.80 14.62 3.99
C ARG A 106 -10.64 15.80 3.53
N ASN A 107 -11.93 15.53 3.27
CA ASN A 107 -12.91 16.58 2.98
C ASN A 107 -12.53 17.47 1.80
N GLN A 108 -11.81 16.93 0.81
CA GLN A 108 -11.43 17.64 -0.41
C GLN A 108 -12.07 17.01 -1.64
N GLY A 109 -12.48 17.86 -2.58
CA GLY A 109 -12.98 17.40 -3.88
C GLY A 109 -11.86 17.13 -4.88
N LEU A 110 -12.19 16.49 -6.02
CA LEU A 110 -11.25 16.20 -7.10
C LEU A 110 -10.44 17.41 -7.59
N PRO A 111 -10.99 18.66 -7.67
CA PRO A 111 -10.20 19.82 -8.08
C PRO A 111 -8.97 20.07 -7.20
N HIS A 112 -9.06 19.83 -5.87
CA HIS A 112 -7.93 19.94 -4.96
C HIS A 112 -6.81 18.95 -5.34
N TYR A 113 -7.16 17.69 -5.59
CA TYR A 113 -6.17 16.68 -5.93
C TYR A 113 -5.53 16.93 -7.30
N CYS A 114 -6.28 17.48 -8.27
CA CYS A 114 -5.70 17.94 -9.54
C CYS A 114 -4.65 19.06 -9.32
N GLN A 115 -4.89 19.99 -8.40
CA GLN A 115 -3.91 21.01 -8.04
C GLN A 115 -2.66 20.40 -7.39
N ILE A 116 -2.84 19.41 -6.50
CA ILE A 116 -1.71 18.66 -5.89
C ILE A 116 -0.88 17.96 -6.96
N LEU A 117 -1.51 17.25 -7.90
CA LEU A 117 -0.79 16.61 -9.00
C LEU A 117 0.03 17.63 -9.80
N ASN A 118 -0.59 18.74 -10.18
CA ASN A 118 0.07 19.79 -10.96
C ASN A 118 1.25 20.43 -10.20
N SER A 119 1.15 20.56 -8.87
CA SER A 119 2.20 21.17 -8.04
C SER A 119 3.46 20.31 -7.90
N LYS A 120 3.36 19.00 -8.12
CA LYS A 120 4.49 18.07 -7.94
C LYS A 120 5.47 18.04 -9.11
N ASN A 121 5.13 18.62 -10.26
CA ASN A 121 5.96 18.66 -11.47
C ASN A 121 6.47 17.28 -11.93
N TYR A 122 5.67 16.22 -11.72
CA TYR A 122 5.98 14.88 -12.21
C TYR A 122 5.49 14.70 -13.65
N LEU A 123 6.24 13.91 -14.43
CA LEU A 123 5.75 13.42 -15.72
C LEU A 123 4.84 12.21 -15.46
N TYR A 124 3.53 12.44 -15.50
CA TYR A 124 2.56 11.39 -15.20
C TYR A 124 2.38 10.37 -16.32
N GLY A 125 2.20 9.12 -15.92
CA GLY A 125 1.79 7.99 -16.75
C GLY A 125 0.29 7.75 -16.62
N THR A 126 -0.08 6.73 -15.85
CA THR A 126 -1.47 6.30 -15.65
C THR A 126 -1.95 6.67 -14.26
N HIS A 127 -3.15 7.25 -14.17
CA HIS A 127 -3.86 7.42 -12.91
C HIS A 127 -4.80 6.24 -12.73
N ASN A 128 -4.67 5.51 -11.62
CA ASN A 128 -5.40 4.28 -11.35
C ASN A 128 -6.32 4.47 -10.15
N ALA A 129 -7.59 4.13 -10.30
CA ALA A 129 -8.59 4.26 -9.26
C ALA A 129 -9.41 2.98 -9.10
N PRO A 130 -10.04 2.77 -7.92
CA PRO A 130 -10.93 1.64 -7.69
C PRO A 130 -12.18 1.72 -8.56
N HIS A 131 -12.87 0.59 -8.68
CA HIS A 131 -14.08 0.43 -9.50
C HIS A 131 -15.24 1.34 -9.09
N ASP A 132 -15.30 1.79 -7.83
CA ASP A 132 -16.36 2.67 -7.31
C ASP A 132 -16.28 4.11 -7.86
N ILE A 133 -15.19 4.48 -8.54
CA ILE A 133 -15.09 5.74 -9.29
C ILE A 133 -16.16 5.86 -10.39
N GLU A 134 -16.71 4.73 -10.86
CA GLU A 134 -17.75 4.66 -11.88
C GLU A 134 -19.17 4.84 -11.32
N VAL A 135 -19.33 4.83 -9.98
CA VAL A 135 -20.62 5.04 -9.33
C VAL A 135 -21.09 6.48 -9.57
N ARG A 136 -22.34 6.62 -10.03
CA ARG A 136 -22.97 7.92 -10.28
C ARG A 136 -23.48 8.52 -8.98
N GLU A 137 -23.24 9.79 -8.81
CA GLU A 137 -23.75 10.56 -7.67
C GLU A 137 -25.20 11.02 -7.91
N LEU A 138 -26.06 10.82 -6.93
CA LEU A 138 -27.49 11.19 -7.03
C LEU A 138 -27.73 12.68 -7.32
N GLY A 139 -26.85 13.57 -6.83
CA GLY A 139 -27.01 15.01 -6.97
C GLY A 139 -26.65 15.53 -8.35
N SER A 140 -25.59 15.04 -8.96
CA SER A 140 -25.05 15.51 -10.24
C SER A 140 -25.44 14.59 -11.43
N GLY A 141 -25.81 13.34 -11.17
CA GLY A 141 -26.00 12.33 -12.19
C GLY A 141 -24.72 11.87 -12.88
N LYS A 142 -23.55 12.51 -12.58
CA LYS A 142 -22.23 12.16 -13.09
C LYS A 142 -21.53 11.18 -12.17
N SER A 143 -20.71 10.29 -12.75
CA SER A 143 -19.75 9.51 -11.99
C SER A 143 -18.53 10.37 -11.61
N ARG A 144 -17.81 9.95 -10.56
CA ARG A 144 -16.54 10.61 -10.20
C ARG A 144 -15.53 10.54 -11.34
N ARG A 145 -15.56 9.48 -12.14
CA ARG A 145 -14.73 9.34 -13.34
C ARG A 145 -15.03 10.39 -14.40
N GLU A 146 -16.33 10.68 -14.64
CA GLU A 146 -16.76 11.75 -15.56
C GLU A 146 -16.34 13.12 -15.04
N VAL A 147 -16.48 13.38 -13.74
CA VAL A 147 -16.02 14.64 -13.12
C VAL A 147 -14.50 14.78 -13.22
N ALA A 148 -13.74 13.71 -13.00
CA ALA A 148 -12.28 13.71 -13.15
C ALA A 148 -11.86 14.00 -14.59
N TRP A 149 -12.57 13.40 -15.57
CA TRP A 149 -12.33 13.64 -17.00
C TRP A 149 -12.53 15.09 -17.37
N ASP A 150 -13.60 15.73 -16.88
CA ASP A 150 -13.88 17.16 -17.11
C ASP A 150 -12.75 18.05 -16.53
N LEU A 151 -12.03 17.58 -15.52
CA LEU A 151 -10.86 18.24 -14.92
C LEU A 151 -9.53 17.88 -15.60
N GLY A 152 -9.57 17.09 -16.68
CA GLY A 152 -8.38 16.67 -17.40
C GLY A 152 -7.66 15.44 -16.80
N LEU A 153 -8.27 14.77 -15.82
CA LEU A 153 -7.70 13.60 -15.17
C LEU A 153 -8.37 12.30 -15.67
N ASN A 154 -7.62 11.49 -16.41
CA ASN A 154 -8.13 10.24 -16.95
C ASN A 154 -7.72 9.05 -16.09
N PHE A 155 -8.70 8.38 -15.48
CA PHE A 155 -8.47 7.20 -14.66
C PHE A 155 -8.63 5.88 -15.40
N ARG A 156 -7.66 4.99 -15.20
CA ARG A 156 -7.82 3.56 -15.45
C ARG A 156 -8.46 2.92 -14.22
N VAL A 157 -9.53 2.17 -14.44
CA VAL A 157 -10.21 1.46 -13.36
C VAL A 157 -9.47 0.15 -13.05
N VAL A 158 -9.12 -0.05 -11.79
CA VAL A 158 -8.52 -1.30 -11.30
C VAL A 158 -9.65 -2.30 -11.02
N PRO A 159 -9.51 -3.57 -11.40
CA PRO A 159 -10.52 -4.58 -11.15
C PRO A 159 -10.84 -4.75 -9.66
N LYS A 160 -12.10 -5.03 -9.39
CA LYS A 160 -12.54 -5.40 -8.05
C LYS A 160 -12.12 -6.82 -7.73
N LEU A 161 -11.28 -6.98 -6.71
CA LEU A 161 -10.94 -8.27 -6.14
C LEU A 161 -11.38 -8.34 -4.66
N PRO A 162 -11.53 -9.55 -4.10
CA PRO A 162 -11.67 -9.74 -2.66
C PRO A 162 -10.53 -9.06 -1.90
N ILE A 163 -10.81 -8.56 -0.69
CA ILE A 163 -9.82 -7.86 0.13
C ILE A 163 -8.58 -8.73 0.37
N GLU A 164 -8.78 -10.01 0.64
CA GLU A 164 -7.69 -10.97 0.89
C GLU A 164 -6.76 -11.14 -0.32
N ASP A 165 -7.31 -11.20 -1.53
CA ASP A 165 -6.51 -11.31 -2.75
C ASP A 165 -5.66 -10.05 -2.97
N GLY A 166 -6.21 -8.88 -2.65
CA GLY A 166 -5.50 -7.62 -2.68
C GLY A 166 -4.40 -7.53 -1.63
N ILE A 167 -4.66 -8.01 -0.40
CA ILE A 167 -3.67 -8.11 0.67
C ILE A 167 -2.52 -9.03 0.25
N HIS A 168 -2.85 -10.21 -0.25
CA HIS A 168 -1.84 -11.17 -0.71
C HIS A 168 -1.01 -10.59 -1.87
N ALA A 169 -1.64 -9.93 -2.83
CA ALA A 169 -0.93 -9.26 -3.92
C ALA A 169 0.05 -8.20 -3.39
N ALA A 170 -0.37 -7.42 -2.38
CA ALA A 170 0.48 -6.41 -1.75
C ALA A 170 1.67 -7.03 -1.00
N GLN A 171 1.46 -8.10 -0.23
CA GLN A 171 2.53 -8.84 0.44
C GLN A 171 3.56 -9.39 -0.55
N MET A 172 3.12 -9.94 -1.67
CA MET A 172 4.01 -10.42 -2.74
C MET A 172 4.74 -9.29 -3.48
N LEU A 173 4.20 -8.08 -3.48
CA LEU A 173 4.79 -6.94 -4.16
C LEU A 173 5.85 -6.22 -3.31
N ILE A 174 5.62 -6.02 -2.00
CA ILE A 174 6.49 -5.27 -1.09
C ILE A 174 7.98 -5.67 -1.19
N PRO A 175 8.35 -6.97 -1.32
CA PRO A 175 9.75 -7.36 -1.48
C PRO A 175 10.47 -6.78 -2.70
N ARG A 176 9.73 -6.27 -3.67
CA ARG A 176 10.26 -5.66 -4.92
C ARG A 176 10.22 -4.14 -4.89
N LEU A 177 9.67 -3.54 -3.85
CA LEU A 177 9.47 -2.10 -3.74
C LEU A 177 10.64 -1.42 -3.05
N TRP A 178 10.93 -0.21 -3.51
CA TRP A 178 11.79 0.76 -2.87
C TRP A 178 10.94 1.97 -2.48
N PHE A 179 11.00 2.38 -1.23
CA PHE A 179 10.18 3.47 -0.72
C PHE A 179 11.03 4.68 -0.39
N ASP A 180 10.61 5.87 -0.83
CA ASP A 180 11.19 7.10 -0.33
C ASP A 180 10.81 7.28 1.15
N ARG A 181 11.84 7.35 2.02
CA ARG A 181 11.65 7.38 3.47
C ARG A 181 10.87 8.60 3.94
N GLU A 182 11.16 9.78 3.36
CA GLU A 182 10.58 11.03 3.83
C GLU A 182 9.20 11.28 3.21
N LYS A 183 9.08 11.15 1.90
CA LYS A 183 7.84 11.44 1.19
C LYS A 183 6.76 10.38 1.41
N CYS A 184 7.15 9.13 1.65
CA CYS A 184 6.22 8.04 1.95
C CYS A 184 6.00 7.81 3.45
N LYS A 185 6.59 8.62 4.34
CA LYS A 185 6.56 8.41 5.80
C LYS A 185 5.16 8.16 6.34
N GLN A 186 4.19 9.01 6.01
CA GLN A 186 2.80 8.87 6.47
C GLN A 186 2.17 7.59 5.94
N GLY A 187 2.29 7.31 4.64
CA GLY A 187 1.73 6.10 4.04
C GLY A 187 2.37 4.82 4.59
N LEU A 188 3.70 4.81 4.81
CA LEU A 188 4.39 3.70 5.45
C LEU A 188 3.90 3.46 6.88
N GLU A 189 3.62 4.53 7.64
CA GLU A 189 3.04 4.40 8.98
C GLU A 189 1.64 3.79 8.92
N CYS A 190 0.78 4.24 7.99
CA CYS A 190 -0.52 3.61 7.77
C CYS A 190 -0.38 2.12 7.46
N LEU A 191 0.52 1.73 6.55
CA LEU A 191 0.72 0.31 6.20
C LEU A 191 1.23 -0.52 7.39
N ARG A 192 2.06 0.04 8.29
CA ARG A 192 2.52 -0.64 9.51
C ARG A 192 1.39 -0.86 10.50
N GLN A 193 0.46 0.09 10.59
CA GLN A 193 -0.66 0.07 11.52
C GLN A 193 -1.88 -0.69 10.98
N TYR A 194 -1.92 -1.01 9.69
CA TYR A 194 -3.03 -1.76 9.09
C TYR A 194 -3.06 -3.19 9.59
N HIS A 195 -4.12 -3.53 10.35
CA HIS A 195 -4.17 -4.75 11.14
C HIS A 195 -5.55 -5.39 11.18
N ARG A 196 -5.61 -6.62 11.67
CA ARG A 196 -6.83 -7.34 12.03
C ARG A 196 -7.02 -7.32 13.54
N SER A 197 -8.24 -7.02 14.00
CA SER A 197 -8.54 -7.06 15.43
C SER A 197 -8.56 -8.50 15.95
N TYR A 198 -8.01 -8.69 17.14
CA TYR A 198 -8.08 -9.97 17.84
C TYR A 198 -9.44 -10.11 18.55
N ASN A 199 -10.00 -11.31 18.53
CA ASN A 199 -11.25 -11.64 19.23
C ASN A 199 -10.92 -12.61 20.36
N ASP A 200 -10.93 -12.13 21.59
CA ASP A 200 -10.60 -12.91 22.80
C ASP A 200 -11.54 -14.12 23.01
N ARG A 201 -12.80 -14.00 22.60
CA ARG A 201 -13.79 -15.08 22.76
C ARG A 201 -13.49 -16.26 21.83
N THR A 202 -13.08 -15.99 20.59
CA THR A 202 -12.76 -17.04 19.59
C THR A 202 -11.26 -17.35 19.58
N ARG A 203 -10.44 -16.58 20.31
CA ARG A 203 -8.99 -16.66 20.34
C ARG A 203 -8.37 -16.65 18.94
N SER A 204 -8.89 -15.78 18.07
CA SER A 204 -8.44 -15.66 16.68
C SER A 204 -8.57 -14.24 16.17
N PHE A 205 -7.76 -13.88 15.17
CA PHE A 205 -7.93 -12.63 14.46
C PHE A 205 -9.17 -12.66 13.57
N ARG A 206 -9.86 -11.53 13.44
CA ARG A 206 -10.99 -11.39 12.51
C ARG A 206 -10.48 -11.53 11.07
N ALA A 207 -11.35 -12.04 10.18
CA ALA A 207 -11.02 -12.18 8.77
C ALA A 207 -10.77 -10.82 8.11
N ASN A 208 -11.65 -9.85 8.36
CA ASN A 208 -11.52 -8.53 7.77
C ASN A 208 -10.58 -7.63 8.59
N PRO A 209 -9.77 -6.80 7.93
CA PRO A 209 -8.99 -5.75 8.58
C PRO A 209 -9.89 -4.75 9.32
N VAL A 210 -9.31 -4.05 10.28
CA VAL A 210 -9.98 -2.92 10.95
C VAL A 210 -10.09 -1.77 9.97
N HIS A 211 -11.27 -1.14 9.92
CA HIS A 211 -11.45 0.08 9.16
C HIS A 211 -11.23 1.28 10.07
N ASP A 212 -10.05 1.88 9.97
CA ASP A 212 -9.62 3.04 10.73
C ASP A 212 -8.79 4.00 9.85
N TRP A 213 -8.09 4.93 10.47
CA TRP A 213 -7.26 5.91 9.77
C TRP A 213 -6.17 5.29 8.87
N SER A 214 -5.73 4.06 9.14
CA SER A 214 -4.70 3.36 8.38
C SER A 214 -5.23 2.68 7.13
N SER A 215 -6.55 2.46 7.05
CA SER A 215 -7.16 1.65 6.00
C SER A 215 -7.11 2.30 4.62
N HIS A 216 -7.24 3.64 4.52
CA HIS A 216 -7.27 4.32 3.23
C HIS A 216 -5.97 4.18 2.44
N ALA A 217 -4.83 4.38 3.12
CA ALA A 217 -3.52 4.15 2.51
C ALA A 217 -3.33 2.70 2.08
N ALA A 218 -3.79 1.75 2.91
CA ALA A 218 -3.70 0.32 2.64
C ALA A 218 -4.62 -0.09 1.48
N ASP A 219 -5.79 0.51 1.36
CA ASP A 219 -6.73 0.25 0.27
C ASP A 219 -6.16 0.75 -1.06
N ALA A 220 -5.64 1.99 -1.11
CA ALA A 220 -4.93 2.50 -2.28
C ALA A 220 -3.71 1.62 -2.64
N PHE A 221 -3.00 1.11 -1.64
CA PHE A 221 -1.86 0.22 -1.83
C PHE A 221 -2.26 -1.17 -2.37
N ARG A 222 -3.40 -1.70 -1.95
CA ARG A 222 -3.96 -2.94 -2.52
C ARG A 222 -4.33 -2.77 -4.00
N TYR A 223 -4.94 -1.62 -4.36
CA TYR A 223 -5.22 -1.30 -5.78
C TYR A 223 -3.94 -1.16 -6.58
N PHE A 224 -2.89 -0.60 -6.00
CA PHE A 224 -1.56 -0.57 -6.61
C PHE A 224 -1.05 -1.99 -6.90
N ALA A 225 -1.07 -2.87 -5.92
CA ALA A 225 -0.55 -4.22 -6.08
C ALA A 225 -1.32 -5.04 -7.14
N VAL A 226 -2.65 -4.91 -7.15
CA VAL A 226 -3.51 -5.58 -8.14
C VAL A 226 -3.29 -5.00 -9.54
N GLY A 227 -3.33 -3.67 -9.67
CA GLY A 227 -3.24 -3.00 -10.97
C GLY A 227 -1.87 -3.12 -11.62
N LEU A 228 -0.79 -3.19 -10.83
CA LEU A 228 0.56 -3.42 -11.34
C LEU A 228 0.72 -4.85 -11.88
N ARG A 229 0.15 -5.85 -11.20
CA ARG A 229 0.17 -7.25 -11.63
C ARG A 229 -0.47 -7.43 -13.00
N GLU A 230 -1.56 -6.72 -13.28
CA GLU A 230 -2.25 -6.79 -14.59
C GLU A 230 -1.53 -6.04 -15.70
N SER A 231 -0.75 -5.01 -15.35
CA SER A 231 0.04 -4.22 -16.29
C SER A 231 1.34 -4.92 -16.73
N GLY A 232 1.70 -6.02 -16.08
CA GLY A 232 2.83 -6.85 -16.48
C GLY A 232 2.64 -7.37 -17.91
N PRO A 233 3.74 -7.65 -18.65
CA PRO A 233 3.63 -8.23 -19.97
C PRO A 233 2.79 -9.50 -19.87
N THR A 234 1.60 -9.48 -20.44
CA THR A 234 0.84 -10.68 -20.70
C THR A 234 1.73 -11.54 -21.59
N MET A 235 2.33 -12.59 -21.05
CA MET A 235 2.83 -13.67 -21.88
C MET A 235 1.60 -14.19 -22.64
N ARG A 236 1.37 -13.64 -23.86
CA ARG A 236 0.49 -14.33 -24.79
C ARG A 236 1.11 -15.70 -24.97
N ALA A 237 0.41 -16.70 -24.47
CA ALA A 237 0.71 -18.06 -24.87
C ALA A 237 0.85 -18.05 -26.38
N PRO A 238 1.92 -18.63 -26.95
CA PRO A 238 2.04 -18.70 -28.41
C PRO A 238 0.75 -19.35 -28.89
N GLN A 239 0.00 -18.61 -29.73
CA GLN A 239 -1.11 -19.23 -30.46
C GLN A 239 -0.44 -20.32 -31.31
N MET A 240 -0.59 -21.55 -30.89
CA MET A 240 -0.35 -22.68 -31.78
C MET A 240 -1.32 -22.47 -32.95
N GLN A 241 -0.80 -21.95 -34.08
CA GLN A 241 -1.49 -22.07 -35.34
C GLN A 241 -1.66 -23.57 -35.55
N ALA A 242 -2.90 -24.01 -35.47
CA ALA A 242 -3.25 -25.34 -35.92
C ALA A 242 -2.81 -25.39 -37.40
N MET A 243 -1.77 -26.20 -37.68
CA MET A 243 -1.45 -26.56 -39.06
C MET A 243 -2.61 -27.43 -39.56
N SER A 244 -3.55 -26.77 -40.28
CA SER A 244 -4.74 -27.42 -40.83
C SER A 244 -4.52 -28.05 -42.20
N ASP A 245 -3.28 -28.33 -42.56
CA ASP A 245 -2.93 -28.90 -43.89
C ASP A 245 -2.27 -30.29 -43.80
N TYR A 246 -2.68 -31.10 -42.85
CA TYR A 246 -2.38 -32.53 -42.94
C TYR A 246 -3.59 -33.24 -43.52
N ASP A 247 -3.54 -33.52 -44.86
CA ASP A 247 -4.45 -34.44 -45.53
C ASP A 247 -3.83 -35.85 -45.55
N PRO A 248 -4.34 -36.78 -44.73
CA PRO A 248 -3.79 -38.14 -44.66
C PRO A 248 -4.10 -39.02 -45.90
N PHE A 249 -4.85 -38.47 -46.88
CA PHE A 249 -5.28 -39.15 -48.09
C PHE A 249 -4.77 -38.53 -49.40
N ALA A 250 -3.89 -37.55 -49.33
CA ALA A 250 -3.20 -37.02 -50.52
C ALA A 250 -2.08 -38.03 -50.92
N ALA A 251 -2.40 -38.95 -51.81
CA ALA A 251 -1.48 -39.85 -52.49
C ALA A 251 -1.22 -39.32 -53.92
#